data_d0cf26b30b2b4b5fdff19ed5c203b5f1
#
_entry.id   d0cf26b30b2b4b5fdff19ed5c203b5f1
#
_cell.length_a   1.000
_cell.length_b   1.000
_cell.length_c   1.000
_cell.angle_alpha   90.00
_cell.angle_beta   90.00
_cell.angle_gamma   90.00
#
_symmetry.space_group_name_H-M   'P 1'
#
loop_
_entity.id
_entity.type
_entity.pdbx_description
1 polymer ?
#
loop_
_entity_poly.entity_id
_entity_poly.type
_entity_poly.pdbx_seq_one_letter_code
_entity_poly.pdbx_strand_id
1 'polypeptide(L)'
;MILTSQNYSAAWCRVISVTLLCLFSTGPVRAQIVEETGVRAMGMGGAFVAVASDSSATWWNPAGLGAGPFVDLTWAVNLVETTETWPAWRDRTSWFAVGTPPVGFSYYRFRITDIQPFDPTGEAAAGRQDSREGVSVRSLSASQLGITLVQTLIPGVHAGTTLKYLRGTVRGDRGDSLARPSGLLAEGEALVGGNVQSRFDLDVGVIGIAGPVRLGAVIRNVRAPEFAAPDPASGALTTRMRLPRQIRVGAAFDAEVAARVPLTVALDADVREYATPSGARRVVALGAEHWFLARRVGVRAGGRLNTRGARARSATAGLTVAVRGGVYLDGHLVRGGAADEKGWGLGARVSY
;
A
#
# COMPACT_ATOMS: atom_id res chain seq x y z
N MET A 1 26.72 41.63 25.70
CA MET A 1 26.72 41.38 24.26
C MET A 1 25.77 40.23 24.01
N ILE A 2 24.48 40.54 23.85
CA ILE A 2 23.39 39.56 23.70
C ILE A 2 23.08 39.53 22.22
N LEU A 3 23.49 38.50 21.51
CA LEU A 3 23.19 38.28 20.10
C LEU A 3 21.96 37.34 19.98
N THR A 4 20.93 37.96 19.57
CA THR A 4 19.61 37.58 19.05
C THR A 4 19.47 36.17 18.44
N SER A 5 18.68 35.34 19.14
CA SER A 5 18.21 34.02 18.74
C SER A 5 16.96 34.04 17.81
N GLN A 6 16.55 35.19 17.30
CA GLN A 6 15.28 35.33 16.57
C GLN A 6 15.34 35.04 15.06
N ASN A 7 16.51 34.93 14.44
CA ASN A 7 16.59 34.79 12.97
C ASN A 7 16.56 33.35 12.44
N TYR A 8 16.72 32.36 13.29
CA TYR A 8 16.71 30.95 12.84
C TYR A 8 15.31 30.35 12.65
N SER A 9 14.33 30.80 13.47
CA SER A 9 12.95 30.26 13.38
C SER A 9 12.23 30.66 12.08
N ALA A 10 12.47 31.86 11.56
CA ALA A 10 11.84 32.34 10.34
C ALA A 10 12.39 31.68 9.07
N ALA A 11 13.67 31.30 9.05
CA ALA A 11 14.29 30.59 7.93
C ALA A 11 13.77 29.14 7.83
N TRP A 12 13.64 28.46 8.93
CA TRP A 12 13.12 27.08 8.97
C TRP A 12 11.64 27.01 8.59
N CYS A 13 10.81 27.96 9.02
CA CYS A 13 9.40 28.07 8.60
C CYS A 13 9.27 28.30 7.09
N ARG A 14 10.14 29.10 6.47
CA ARG A 14 10.11 29.32 5.01
C ARG A 14 10.57 28.11 4.21
N VAL A 15 11.59 27.38 4.67
CA VAL A 15 12.05 26.14 4.02
C VAL A 15 10.96 25.06 4.11
N ILE A 16 10.33 24.89 5.26
CA ILE A 16 9.24 23.92 5.43
C ILE A 16 8.02 24.31 4.57
N SER A 17 7.67 25.60 4.47
CA SER A 17 6.55 26.08 3.64
C SER A 17 6.81 25.91 2.15
N VAL A 18 8.01 26.17 1.65
CA VAL A 18 8.35 25.98 0.23
C VAL A 18 8.43 24.49 -0.13
N THR A 19 8.94 23.65 0.76
CA THR A 19 8.98 22.21 0.54
C THR A 19 7.57 21.58 0.54
N LEU A 20 6.65 22.09 1.35
CA LEU A 20 5.25 21.66 1.38
C LEU A 20 4.47 22.08 0.12
N LEU A 21 4.78 23.24 -0.46
CA LEU A 21 4.08 23.74 -1.66
C LEU A 21 4.43 22.99 -2.93
N CYS A 22 5.62 22.43 -3.06
CA CYS A 22 6.03 21.60 -4.21
C CYS A 22 5.36 20.23 -4.28
N LEU A 23 4.62 19.83 -3.25
CA LEU A 23 3.94 18.51 -3.21
C LEU A 23 2.56 18.49 -3.91
N PHE A 24 2.05 19.64 -4.36
CA PHE A 24 0.69 19.78 -4.93
C PHE A 24 0.64 19.95 -6.46
N SER A 25 1.57 19.36 -7.21
CA SER A 25 1.44 19.34 -8.67
C SER A 25 0.29 18.40 -9.09
N THR A 26 -0.83 18.99 -9.50
CA THR A 26 -1.96 18.30 -10.13
C THR A 26 -1.62 18.05 -11.60
N GLY A 27 -0.98 16.93 -11.90
CA GLY A 27 -0.86 16.41 -13.26
C GLY A 27 -2.18 15.75 -13.71
N PRO A 28 -2.35 15.48 -15.02
CA PRO A 28 -3.55 14.80 -15.54
C PRO A 28 -3.79 13.49 -14.79
N VAL A 29 -5.05 13.29 -14.38
CA VAL A 29 -5.48 12.14 -13.58
C VAL A 29 -5.49 10.91 -14.48
N ARG A 30 -4.42 10.10 -14.41
CA ARG A 30 -4.34 8.78 -15.04
C ARG A 30 -4.64 7.72 -14.01
N ALA A 31 -5.30 6.64 -14.42
CA ALA A 31 -5.59 5.52 -13.53
C ALA A 31 -4.30 4.98 -12.87
N GLN A 32 -4.31 4.90 -11.56
CA GLN A 32 -3.15 4.56 -10.72
C GLN A 32 -3.48 3.33 -9.88
N ILE A 33 -2.49 2.51 -9.64
CA ILE A 33 -2.61 1.27 -8.89
C ILE A 33 -2.23 1.54 -7.43
N VAL A 34 -3.05 1.05 -6.50
CA VAL A 34 -2.76 1.11 -5.06
C VAL A 34 -2.53 -0.30 -4.57
N GLU A 35 -1.29 -0.61 -4.20
CA GLU A 35 -0.90 -1.91 -3.69
C GLU A 35 -1.30 -2.06 -2.23
N GLU A 36 -1.80 -3.23 -1.87
CA GLU A 36 -2.21 -3.59 -0.52
C GLU A 36 -1.51 -4.87 -0.08
N THR A 37 -0.76 -4.81 1.01
CA THR A 37 0.02 -5.95 1.50
C THR A 37 0.12 -5.99 3.02
N GLY A 38 0.63 -7.09 3.56
CA GLY A 38 0.85 -7.25 4.99
C GLY A 38 -0.35 -7.86 5.70
N VAL A 39 -0.19 -9.09 6.18
CA VAL A 39 -1.31 -9.87 6.78
C VAL A 39 -1.87 -9.18 8.02
N ARG A 40 -0.99 -8.66 8.89
CA ARG A 40 -1.39 -7.95 10.11
C ARG A 40 -2.11 -6.65 9.78
N ALA A 41 -1.56 -5.87 8.86
CA ALA A 41 -2.12 -4.59 8.44
C ALA A 41 -3.50 -4.76 7.78
N MET A 42 -3.63 -5.73 6.88
CA MET A 42 -4.88 -6.01 6.19
C MET A 42 -5.96 -6.51 7.16
N GLY A 43 -5.60 -7.30 8.18
CA GLY A 43 -6.51 -7.71 9.24
C GLY A 43 -7.07 -6.54 10.05
N MET A 44 -6.36 -5.42 10.10
CA MET A 44 -6.76 -4.15 10.75
C MET A 44 -7.40 -3.15 9.76
N GLY A 45 -7.88 -3.59 8.60
CA GLY A 45 -8.47 -2.70 7.59
C GLY A 45 -7.46 -1.78 6.88
N GLY A 46 -6.17 -1.97 7.08
CA GLY A 46 -5.13 -1.06 6.60
C GLY A 46 -4.89 0.16 7.51
N ALA A 47 -5.42 0.17 8.73
CA ALA A 47 -5.09 1.16 9.77
C ALA A 47 -3.78 0.75 10.45
N PHE A 48 -2.64 1.11 9.88
CA PHE A 48 -1.36 0.53 10.30
C PHE A 48 -0.18 1.52 10.36
N VAL A 49 -0.31 2.73 9.86
CA VAL A 49 0.79 3.72 9.76
C VAL A 49 1.39 4.08 11.13
N ALA A 50 0.56 4.16 12.17
CA ALA A 50 1.01 4.48 13.53
C ALA A 50 1.38 3.23 14.37
N VAL A 51 1.03 2.02 13.91
CA VAL A 51 1.27 0.77 14.65
C VAL A 51 2.22 -0.20 13.96
N ALA A 52 2.72 0.16 12.77
CA ALA A 52 3.70 -0.62 12.05
C ALA A 52 4.95 -0.80 12.92
N SER A 53 5.15 -2.01 13.45
CA SER A 53 6.26 -2.32 14.36
C SER A 53 6.92 -3.67 14.06
N ASP A 54 6.46 -4.39 13.04
CA ASP A 54 7.05 -5.62 12.52
C ASP A 54 7.79 -5.35 11.19
N SER A 55 8.36 -6.35 10.56
CA SER A 55 9.09 -6.21 9.30
C SER A 55 8.24 -5.65 8.14
N SER A 56 6.90 -5.73 8.21
CA SER A 56 6.02 -5.07 7.24
C SER A 56 6.04 -3.53 7.35
N ALA A 57 6.66 -2.97 8.39
CA ALA A 57 6.95 -1.55 8.49
C ALA A 57 7.80 -1.05 7.31
N THR A 58 8.65 -1.88 6.72
CA THR A 58 9.38 -1.57 5.47
C THR A 58 8.47 -1.14 4.33
N TRP A 59 7.19 -1.51 4.39
CA TRP A 59 6.14 -1.13 3.44
C TRP A 59 5.21 -0.04 4.00
N TRP A 60 4.71 -0.20 5.24
CA TRP A 60 3.65 0.65 5.78
C TRP A 60 4.14 1.98 6.34
N ASN A 61 5.22 1.95 7.11
CA ASN A 61 5.88 3.14 7.64
C ASN A 61 7.30 2.77 8.06
N PRO A 62 8.32 3.15 7.28
CA PRO A 62 9.71 2.78 7.56
C PRO A 62 10.18 3.10 8.98
N ALA A 63 9.70 4.20 9.56
CA ALA A 63 10.05 4.61 10.92
C ALA A 63 9.64 3.59 11.99
N GLY A 64 8.64 2.75 11.66
CA GLY A 64 8.08 1.78 12.60
C GLY A 64 9.04 0.69 13.04
N LEU A 65 10.07 0.36 12.25
CA LEU A 65 11.11 -0.59 12.67
C LEU A 65 11.85 -0.10 13.94
N GLY A 66 11.96 1.22 14.13
CA GLY A 66 12.58 1.79 15.33
C GLY A 66 11.80 1.54 16.62
N ALA A 67 10.53 1.19 16.51
CA ALA A 67 9.64 0.85 17.64
C ALA A 67 9.34 -0.67 17.69
N GLY A 68 9.96 -1.45 16.83
CA GLY A 68 9.74 -2.88 16.68
C GLY A 68 10.63 -3.75 17.57
N PRO A 69 10.51 -5.09 17.46
CA PRO A 69 11.37 -6.05 18.11
C PRO A 69 12.80 -5.98 17.57
N PHE A 70 13.72 -6.61 18.30
CA PHE A 70 15.14 -6.63 17.90
C PHE A 70 15.35 -7.33 16.56
N VAL A 71 14.62 -8.40 16.28
CA VAL A 71 14.57 -9.08 14.98
C VAL A 71 13.12 -9.44 14.67
N ASP A 72 12.66 -9.06 13.50
CA ASP A 72 11.40 -9.54 12.95
C ASP A 72 11.61 -9.96 11.49
N LEU A 73 11.17 -11.17 11.18
CA LEU A 73 11.25 -11.76 9.86
C LEU A 73 9.88 -12.27 9.48
N THR A 74 9.37 -11.82 8.36
CA THR A 74 8.05 -12.23 7.86
C THR A 74 8.13 -12.67 6.41
N TRP A 75 7.45 -13.76 6.10
CA TRP A 75 7.07 -14.17 4.75
C TRP A 75 5.56 -14.26 4.65
N ALA A 76 4.97 -13.71 3.59
CA ALA A 76 3.53 -13.77 3.42
C ALA A 76 3.09 -13.71 1.96
N VAL A 77 1.86 -14.16 1.75
CA VAL A 77 1.13 -14.07 0.47
C VAL A 77 -0.22 -13.42 0.71
N ASN A 78 -0.64 -12.58 -0.22
CA ASN A 78 -1.92 -11.89 -0.18
C ASN A 78 -2.59 -11.94 -1.56
N LEU A 79 -3.90 -12.01 -1.55
CA LEU A 79 -4.76 -11.86 -2.72
C LEU A 79 -5.91 -10.94 -2.34
N VAL A 80 -6.11 -9.88 -3.13
CA VAL A 80 -7.31 -9.04 -3.05
C VAL A 80 -7.85 -8.85 -4.46
N GLU A 81 -9.16 -9.00 -4.65
CA GLU A 81 -9.77 -8.91 -5.96
C GLU A 81 -11.20 -8.36 -5.90
N THR A 82 -11.63 -7.77 -7.01
CA THR A 82 -13.01 -7.45 -7.34
C THR A 82 -13.32 -8.09 -8.69
N THR A 83 -14.21 -9.07 -8.73
CA THR A 83 -14.42 -9.94 -9.90
C THR A 83 -15.84 -9.93 -10.45
N GLU A 84 -16.80 -9.35 -9.74
CA GLU A 84 -18.22 -9.40 -10.12
C GLU A 84 -18.73 -8.07 -10.66
N THR A 85 -18.00 -6.99 -10.45
CA THR A 85 -18.37 -5.64 -10.92
C THR A 85 -17.30 -5.04 -11.81
N TRP A 86 -17.68 -4.17 -12.70
CA TRP A 86 -16.78 -3.35 -13.52
C TRP A 86 -16.48 -2.01 -12.84
N PRO A 87 -15.23 -1.55 -12.85
CA PRO A 87 -14.01 -2.19 -13.36
C PRO A 87 -13.51 -3.29 -12.41
N ALA A 88 -13.14 -4.46 -12.97
CA ALA A 88 -12.62 -5.57 -12.22
C ALA A 88 -11.10 -5.47 -12.07
N TRP A 89 -10.57 -5.96 -10.96
CA TRP A 89 -9.14 -5.96 -10.70
C TRP A 89 -8.74 -7.09 -9.74
N ARG A 90 -7.47 -7.46 -9.79
CA ARG A 90 -6.85 -8.45 -8.89
C ARG A 90 -5.43 -8.02 -8.56
N ASP A 91 -5.10 -8.02 -7.27
CA ASP A 91 -3.75 -7.85 -6.73
C ASP A 91 -3.30 -9.13 -6.03
N ARG A 92 -2.17 -9.67 -6.48
CA ARG A 92 -1.49 -10.80 -5.86
C ARG A 92 -0.11 -10.35 -5.41
N THR A 93 0.14 -10.44 -4.13
CA THR A 93 1.44 -10.06 -3.56
C THR A 93 2.03 -11.24 -2.79
N SER A 94 3.29 -11.55 -3.04
CA SER A 94 4.12 -12.38 -2.19
C SER A 94 5.32 -11.58 -1.73
N TRP A 95 5.68 -11.69 -0.48
CA TRP A 95 6.75 -10.87 0.07
C TRP A 95 7.49 -11.52 1.22
N PHE A 96 8.70 -11.05 1.39
CA PHE A 96 9.58 -11.39 2.49
C PHE A 96 10.22 -10.10 2.99
N ALA A 97 10.29 -9.94 4.30
CA ALA A 97 11.02 -8.84 4.90
C ALA A 97 11.68 -9.28 6.19
N VAL A 98 12.81 -8.65 6.48
CA VAL A 98 13.50 -8.73 7.75
C VAL A 98 13.76 -7.33 8.25
N GLY A 99 13.46 -7.08 9.50
CA GLY A 99 13.70 -5.81 10.19
C GLY A 99 14.45 -6.00 11.48
N THR A 100 15.40 -5.13 11.69
CA THR A 100 16.03 -4.89 12.99
C THR A 100 16.17 -3.38 13.14
N PRO A 101 15.98 -2.80 14.32
CA PRO A 101 16.37 -1.41 14.49
C PRO A 101 17.92 -1.32 14.40
N PRO A 102 18.52 -0.55 13.47
CA PRO A 102 17.98 0.50 12.64
C PRO A 102 17.81 0.14 11.15
N VAL A 103 17.86 -1.13 10.74
CA VAL A 103 17.95 -1.54 9.34
C VAL A 103 16.85 -2.56 9.00
N GLY A 104 16.31 -2.47 7.78
CA GLY A 104 15.39 -3.48 7.23
C GLY A 104 15.71 -3.81 5.78
N PHE A 105 15.42 -5.04 5.41
CA PHE A 105 15.44 -5.52 4.03
C PHE A 105 14.09 -6.06 3.67
N SER A 106 13.65 -5.82 2.43
CA SER A 106 12.38 -6.33 1.94
C SER A 106 12.45 -6.71 0.47
N TYR A 107 11.73 -7.76 0.13
CA TYR A 107 11.49 -8.16 -1.23
C TYR A 107 10.01 -8.41 -1.42
N TYR A 108 9.38 -7.62 -2.29
CA TYR A 108 7.98 -7.73 -2.67
C TYR A 108 7.88 -8.12 -4.13
N ARG A 109 7.06 -9.11 -4.42
CA ARG A 109 6.64 -9.45 -5.77
C ARG A 109 5.13 -9.30 -5.85
N PHE A 110 4.67 -8.42 -6.72
CA PHE A 110 3.25 -8.15 -6.90
C PHE A 110 2.87 -8.27 -8.38
N ARG A 111 1.66 -8.72 -8.58
CA ARG A 111 1.01 -8.75 -9.88
C ARG A 111 -0.35 -8.10 -9.74
N ILE A 112 -0.56 -7.04 -10.50
CA ILE A 112 -1.79 -6.28 -10.49
C ILE A 112 -2.37 -6.33 -11.89
N THR A 113 -3.55 -6.92 -12.00
CA THR A 113 -4.30 -7.03 -13.27
C THR A 113 -5.59 -6.25 -13.12
N ASP A 114 -5.87 -5.38 -14.06
CA ASP A 114 -7.10 -4.60 -14.10
C ASP A 114 -7.76 -4.68 -15.49
N ILE A 115 -9.07 -4.54 -15.48
CA ILE A 115 -9.89 -4.52 -16.68
C ILE A 115 -10.66 -3.21 -16.68
N GLN A 116 -10.53 -2.46 -17.76
CA GLN A 116 -11.21 -1.19 -17.94
C GLN A 116 -12.07 -1.22 -19.19
N PRO A 117 -13.24 -0.53 -19.18
CA PRO A 117 -13.95 -0.25 -20.41
C PRO A 117 -13.01 0.49 -21.38
N PHE A 118 -13.12 0.18 -22.65
CA PHE A 118 -12.36 0.90 -23.67
C PHE A 118 -12.84 2.36 -23.71
N ASP A 119 -11.93 3.31 -23.53
CA ASP A 119 -12.25 4.74 -23.65
C ASP A 119 -12.15 5.16 -25.13
N PRO A 120 -13.28 5.44 -25.81
CA PRO A 120 -13.27 5.79 -27.22
C PRO A 120 -12.80 7.24 -27.49
N THR A 121 -12.51 8.04 -26.45
CA THR A 121 -12.10 9.45 -26.58
C THR A 121 -10.60 9.65 -26.79
N GLY A 122 -9.79 8.58 -26.69
CA GLY A 122 -8.38 8.62 -27.05
C GLY A 122 -8.17 8.78 -28.56
N GLU A 123 -7.05 9.37 -28.99
CA GLU A 123 -6.68 9.63 -30.40
C GLU A 123 -6.79 8.41 -31.35
N ALA A 124 -7.00 7.20 -30.82
CA ALA A 124 -7.25 5.97 -31.58
C ALA A 124 -8.68 5.87 -32.14
N ALA A 125 -9.62 6.75 -31.74
CA ALA A 125 -11.03 6.72 -32.19
C ALA A 125 -11.26 7.29 -33.60
N ALA A 126 -10.26 7.91 -34.21
CA ALA A 126 -10.35 8.47 -35.56
C ALA A 126 -10.19 7.37 -36.60
N GLY A 127 -11.22 6.58 -36.87
CA GLY A 127 -11.32 5.81 -38.12
C GLY A 127 -11.77 4.35 -38.07
N ARG A 128 -12.21 3.79 -36.93
CA ARG A 128 -12.77 2.44 -36.91
C ARG A 128 -14.10 2.37 -36.16
N GLN A 129 -15.14 2.01 -36.88
CA GLN A 129 -16.50 1.81 -36.36
C GLN A 129 -16.62 0.56 -35.44
N ASP A 130 -15.64 -0.35 -35.42
CA ASP A 130 -15.65 -1.62 -34.66
C ASP A 130 -15.09 -1.52 -33.23
N SER A 131 -14.77 -0.31 -32.76
CA SER A 131 -14.04 -0.11 -31.48
C SER A 131 -14.94 0.00 -30.24
N ARG A 132 -16.25 -0.23 -30.35
CA ARG A 132 -17.21 0.06 -29.27
C ARG A 132 -17.47 -1.08 -28.28
N GLU A 133 -16.99 -2.30 -28.53
CA GLU A 133 -17.40 -3.50 -27.78
C GLU A 133 -16.25 -4.21 -27.03
N GLY A 134 -15.06 -3.65 -26.94
CA GLY A 134 -13.92 -4.25 -26.26
C GLY A 134 -13.63 -3.68 -24.90
N VAL A 135 -12.96 -4.46 -24.08
CA VAL A 135 -12.35 -4.02 -22.82
C VAL A 135 -10.83 -4.05 -22.93
N SER A 136 -10.14 -3.21 -22.17
CA SER A 136 -8.69 -3.23 -22.03
C SER A 136 -8.32 -4.05 -20.80
N VAL A 137 -7.57 -5.14 -21.02
CA VAL A 137 -6.98 -5.95 -19.96
C VAL A 137 -5.53 -5.55 -19.80
N ARG A 138 -5.13 -5.15 -18.60
CA ARG A 138 -3.76 -4.72 -18.30
C ARG A 138 -3.21 -5.49 -17.11
N SER A 139 -1.94 -5.88 -17.19
CA SER A 139 -1.25 -6.59 -16.11
C SER A 139 0.14 -6.01 -15.89
N LEU A 140 0.40 -5.57 -14.65
CA LEU A 140 1.73 -5.21 -14.17
C LEU A 140 2.27 -6.36 -13.32
N SER A 141 3.37 -6.96 -13.72
CA SER A 141 4.16 -7.84 -12.87
C SER A 141 5.41 -7.09 -12.44
N ALA A 142 5.60 -6.89 -11.14
CA ALA A 142 6.77 -6.19 -10.64
C ALA A 142 7.37 -6.88 -9.42
N SER A 143 8.68 -6.68 -9.25
CA SER A 143 9.41 -7.00 -8.03
C SER A 143 10.05 -5.72 -7.48
N GLN A 144 10.07 -5.61 -6.17
CA GLN A 144 10.66 -4.49 -5.44
C GLN A 144 11.63 -5.02 -4.40
N LEU A 145 12.86 -4.60 -4.50
CA LEU A 145 13.87 -4.76 -3.46
C LEU A 145 13.93 -3.46 -2.65
N GLY A 146 13.84 -3.54 -1.33
CA GLY A 146 13.88 -2.39 -0.42
C GLY A 146 14.96 -2.52 0.63
N ILE A 147 15.67 -1.41 0.87
CA ILE A 147 16.57 -1.23 2.00
C ILE A 147 16.00 -0.10 2.85
N THR A 148 15.68 -0.42 4.10
CA THR A 148 15.11 0.53 5.05
C THR A 148 16.17 0.95 6.04
N LEU A 149 16.29 2.25 6.28
CA LEU A 149 17.14 2.86 7.29
C LEU A 149 16.27 3.65 8.26
N VAL A 150 16.51 3.47 9.55
CA VAL A 150 15.75 4.14 10.61
C VAL A 150 16.69 4.86 11.56
N GLN A 151 16.30 6.06 11.94
CA GLN A 151 16.97 6.90 12.90
C GLN A 151 16.00 7.31 14.01
N THR A 152 16.38 7.07 15.25
CA THR A 152 15.73 7.68 16.41
C THR A 152 16.22 9.12 16.53
N LEU A 153 15.32 10.08 16.39
CA LEU A 153 15.64 11.51 16.46
C LEU A 153 15.73 11.99 17.91
N ILE A 154 14.72 11.63 18.67
CA ILE A 154 14.64 11.83 20.13
C ILE A 154 13.88 10.64 20.74
N PRO A 155 13.94 10.41 22.04
CA PRO A 155 13.18 9.34 22.67
C PRO A 155 11.70 9.36 22.27
N GLY A 156 11.20 8.24 21.73
CA GLY A 156 9.83 8.10 21.24
C GLY A 156 9.56 8.66 19.85
N VAL A 157 10.53 9.28 19.15
CA VAL A 157 10.35 9.78 17.78
C VAL A 157 11.37 9.14 16.84
N HIS A 158 10.84 8.40 15.85
CA HIS A 158 11.63 7.71 14.85
C HIS A 158 11.30 8.25 13.46
N ALA A 159 12.33 8.38 12.63
CA ALA A 159 12.20 8.65 11.19
C ALA A 159 12.82 7.49 10.42
N GLY A 160 12.23 7.16 9.28
CA GLY A 160 12.71 6.05 8.46
C GLY A 160 12.57 6.33 6.98
N THR A 161 13.44 5.72 6.20
CA THR A 161 13.42 5.80 4.74
C THR A 161 13.65 4.41 4.17
N THR A 162 12.83 4.01 3.19
CA THR A 162 13.06 2.80 2.39
C THR A 162 13.49 3.21 1.00
N LEU A 163 14.71 2.86 0.60
CA LEU A 163 15.19 2.97 -0.78
C LEU A 163 14.71 1.74 -1.55
N LYS A 164 14.07 1.97 -2.71
CA LYS A 164 13.45 0.91 -3.50
C LYS A 164 14.05 0.81 -4.89
N TYR A 165 14.38 -0.40 -5.28
CA TYR A 165 14.64 -0.77 -6.66
C TYR A 165 13.51 -1.63 -7.17
N LEU A 166 12.75 -1.10 -8.14
CA LEU A 166 11.62 -1.78 -8.74
C LEU A 166 12.00 -2.27 -10.14
N ARG A 167 11.61 -3.50 -10.43
CA ARG A 167 11.75 -4.10 -11.75
C ARG A 167 10.41 -4.65 -12.18
N GLY A 168 9.84 -4.08 -13.24
CA GLY A 168 8.46 -4.38 -13.64
C GLY A 168 8.29 -4.50 -15.15
N THR A 169 7.25 -5.23 -15.53
CA THR A 169 6.80 -5.40 -16.91
C THR A 169 5.30 -5.19 -16.96
N VAL A 170 4.87 -4.29 -17.83
CA VAL A 170 3.45 -4.09 -18.13
C VAL A 170 3.12 -4.85 -19.42
N ARG A 171 1.95 -5.47 -19.41
CA ARG A 171 1.33 -6.13 -20.56
C ARG A 171 -0.08 -5.62 -20.70
N GLY A 172 -0.56 -5.55 -21.91
CA GLY A 172 -1.94 -5.19 -22.21
C GLY A 172 -2.45 -6.00 -23.38
N ASP A 173 -3.74 -6.30 -23.35
CA ASP A 173 -4.44 -6.96 -24.45
C ASP A 173 -5.88 -6.44 -24.49
N ARG A 174 -6.58 -6.75 -25.59
CA ARG A 174 -8.00 -6.48 -25.75
C ARG A 174 -8.77 -7.74 -25.33
N GLY A 175 -9.80 -7.53 -24.51
CA GLY A 175 -10.74 -8.58 -24.12
C GLY A 175 -12.13 -8.36 -24.68
N ASP A 176 -12.93 -9.40 -24.70
CA ASP A 176 -14.34 -9.34 -25.05
C ASP A 176 -15.14 -8.80 -23.86
N SER A 177 -15.94 -7.75 -24.07
CA SER A 177 -16.82 -7.16 -23.05
C SER A 177 -17.91 -8.11 -22.54
N LEU A 178 -18.24 -9.16 -23.32
CA LEU A 178 -19.20 -10.19 -22.94
C LEU A 178 -18.58 -11.31 -22.08
N ALA A 179 -17.26 -11.38 -22.00
CA ALA A 179 -16.58 -12.37 -21.18
C ALA A 179 -16.72 -12.06 -19.68
N ARG A 180 -16.67 -13.09 -18.86
CA ARG A 180 -16.72 -12.92 -17.39
C ARG A 180 -15.45 -12.20 -16.90
N PRO A 181 -15.58 -11.20 -16.01
CA PRO A 181 -14.40 -10.47 -15.48
C PRO A 181 -13.33 -11.38 -14.89
N SER A 182 -13.73 -12.43 -14.17
CA SER A 182 -12.78 -13.40 -13.60
C SER A 182 -11.95 -14.16 -14.65
N GLY A 183 -12.53 -14.46 -15.81
CA GLY A 183 -11.84 -15.07 -16.96
C GLY A 183 -10.83 -14.12 -17.57
N LEU A 184 -11.25 -12.87 -17.86
CA LEU A 184 -10.37 -11.85 -18.41
C LEU A 184 -9.20 -11.49 -17.46
N LEU A 185 -9.42 -11.50 -16.13
CA LEU A 185 -8.34 -11.34 -15.17
C LEU A 185 -7.33 -12.50 -15.25
N ALA A 186 -7.81 -13.74 -15.42
CA ALA A 186 -6.93 -14.90 -15.58
C ALA A 186 -6.15 -14.84 -16.91
N GLU A 187 -6.78 -14.44 -18.00
CA GLU A 187 -6.12 -14.20 -19.29
C GLU A 187 -5.05 -13.10 -19.16
N GLY A 188 -5.36 -11.98 -18.52
CA GLY A 188 -4.40 -10.91 -18.26
C GLY A 188 -3.21 -11.36 -17.41
N GLU A 189 -3.42 -12.26 -16.46
CA GLU A 189 -2.33 -12.85 -15.69
C GLU A 189 -1.47 -13.83 -16.52
N ALA A 190 -2.06 -14.48 -17.52
CA ALA A 190 -1.37 -15.42 -18.41
C ALA A 190 -0.57 -14.72 -19.53
N LEU A 191 -0.76 -13.41 -19.74
CA LEU A 191 -0.01 -12.68 -20.76
C LEU A 191 1.50 -12.83 -20.56
N VAL A 192 2.20 -13.17 -21.64
CA VAL A 192 3.65 -13.38 -21.69
C VAL A 192 4.34 -12.28 -22.48
N GLY A 193 5.67 -12.18 -22.38
CA GLY A 193 6.47 -11.19 -23.09
C GLY A 193 6.49 -9.82 -22.36
N GLY A 194 6.78 -8.76 -23.10
CA GLY A 194 6.90 -7.40 -22.63
C GLY A 194 8.32 -7.01 -22.17
N ASN A 195 8.59 -5.71 -22.18
CA ASN A 195 9.90 -5.16 -21.83
C ASN A 195 10.01 -4.94 -20.32
N VAL A 196 11.08 -5.48 -19.73
CA VAL A 196 11.42 -5.24 -18.33
C VAL A 196 11.95 -3.83 -18.15
N GLN A 197 11.36 -3.07 -17.25
CA GLN A 197 11.79 -1.71 -16.92
C GLN A 197 12.20 -1.65 -15.45
N SER A 198 13.27 -0.92 -15.19
CA SER A 198 13.78 -0.69 -13.84
C SER A 198 13.49 0.75 -13.41
N ARG A 199 13.12 0.92 -12.14
CA ARG A 199 12.83 2.21 -11.52
C ARG A 199 13.43 2.27 -10.13
N PHE A 200 13.88 3.46 -9.73
CA PHE A 200 14.26 3.75 -8.36
C PHE A 200 13.20 4.64 -7.72
N ASP A 201 12.87 4.34 -6.49
CA ASP A 201 11.90 5.10 -5.71
C ASP A 201 12.30 5.11 -4.24
N LEU A 202 11.56 5.84 -3.42
CA LEU A 202 11.76 5.87 -1.98
C LEU A 202 10.45 6.09 -1.24
N ASP A 203 10.41 5.58 -0.01
CA ASP A 203 9.36 5.87 0.97
C ASP A 203 9.99 6.58 2.16
N VAL A 204 9.27 7.51 2.77
CA VAL A 204 9.70 8.25 3.97
C VAL A 204 8.60 8.22 4.99
N GLY A 205 8.95 7.92 6.23
CA GLY A 205 8.01 7.85 7.32
C GLY A 205 8.52 8.45 8.61
N VAL A 206 7.59 8.80 9.48
CA VAL A 206 7.84 9.24 10.84
C VAL A 206 6.83 8.60 11.79
N ILE A 207 7.27 8.26 12.98
CA ILE A 207 6.42 7.79 14.07
C ILE A 207 6.80 8.53 15.35
N GLY A 208 5.80 8.99 16.08
CA GLY A 208 5.92 9.56 17.42
C GLY A 208 5.13 8.72 18.42
N ILE A 209 5.74 8.37 19.55
CA ILE A 209 5.18 7.55 20.62
C ILE A 209 5.26 8.36 21.93
N ALA A 210 4.10 8.64 22.51
CA ALA A 210 3.97 9.38 23.78
C ALA A 210 3.01 8.64 24.72
N GLY A 211 3.55 7.82 25.61
CA GLY A 211 2.73 6.94 26.45
C GLY A 211 1.87 6.00 25.61
N PRO A 212 0.54 5.97 25.81
CA PRO A 212 -0.35 5.10 25.07
C PRO A 212 -0.69 5.62 23.66
N VAL A 213 -0.34 6.86 23.32
CA VAL A 213 -0.67 7.48 22.04
C VAL A 213 0.48 7.31 21.07
N ARG A 214 0.16 6.91 19.84
CA ARG A 214 1.09 6.83 18.72
C ARG A 214 0.54 7.64 17.55
N LEU A 215 1.40 8.42 16.91
CA LEU A 215 1.09 9.17 15.70
C LEU A 215 2.08 8.77 14.62
N GLY A 216 1.60 8.62 13.40
CA GLY A 216 2.43 8.24 12.27
C GLY A 216 2.09 9.03 11.02
N ALA A 217 3.08 9.25 10.18
CA ALA A 217 2.89 9.78 8.84
C ALA A 217 3.86 9.08 7.88
N VAL A 218 3.41 8.84 6.65
CA VAL A 218 4.21 8.21 5.61
C VAL A 218 3.93 8.84 4.25
N ILE A 219 4.98 8.98 3.47
CA ILE A 219 4.92 9.26 2.03
C ILE A 219 5.51 8.04 1.33
N ARG A 220 4.68 7.31 0.57
CA ARG A 220 5.11 6.18 -0.23
C ARG A 220 5.16 6.56 -1.69
N ASN A 221 6.02 5.87 -2.44
CA ASN A 221 6.20 6.07 -3.87
C ASN A 221 6.47 7.56 -4.20
N VAL A 222 7.47 8.16 -3.54
CA VAL A 222 7.78 9.60 -3.65
C VAL A 222 8.00 10.02 -5.10
N ARG A 223 8.66 9.18 -5.91
CA ARG A 223 8.89 9.44 -7.34
C ARG A 223 7.74 8.98 -8.23
N ALA A 224 6.77 8.26 -7.67
CA ALA A 224 5.60 7.73 -8.37
C ALA A 224 6.00 6.95 -9.66
N PRO A 225 6.73 5.84 -9.54
CA PRO A 225 7.29 5.12 -10.68
C PRO A 225 6.20 4.66 -11.65
N GLU A 226 6.52 4.79 -12.95
CA GLU A 226 5.62 4.43 -14.05
C GLU A 226 6.28 3.36 -14.92
N PHE A 227 5.48 2.39 -15.33
CA PHE A 227 5.83 1.34 -16.27
C PHE A 227 4.92 1.44 -17.49
N ALA A 228 5.47 1.22 -18.67
CA ALA A 228 4.75 1.38 -19.92
C ALA A 228 4.95 0.17 -20.85
N ALA A 229 3.93 -0.16 -21.62
CA ALA A 229 4.00 -1.15 -22.67
C ALA A 229 3.59 -0.55 -24.02
N PRO A 230 4.17 -1.05 -25.13
CA PRO A 230 3.67 -0.72 -26.46
C PRO A 230 2.28 -1.30 -26.65
N ASP A 231 1.44 -0.57 -27.37
CA ASP A 231 0.19 -1.12 -27.90
C ASP A 231 0.51 -2.17 -28.97
N PRO A 232 -0.02 -3.38 -28.86
CA PRO A 232 0.21 -4.44 -29.87
C PRO A 232 -0.19 -4.03 -31.29
N ALA A 233 -1.15 -3.12 -31.43
CA ALA A 233 -1.66 -2.70 -32.73
C ALA A 233 -0.87 -1.56 -33.38
N SER A 234 -0.28 -0.65 -32.59
CA SER A 234 0.38 0.56 -33.11
C SER A 234 1.86 0.65 -32.78
N GLY A 235 2.36 -0.21 -31.88
CA GLY A 235 3.73 -0.11 -31.36
C GLY A 235 4.00 1.12 -30.48
N ALA A 236 3.02 2.03 -30.34
CA ALA A 236 3.12 3.20 -29.48
C ALA A 236 3.00 2.82 -28.00
N LEU A 237 3.70 3.54 -27.09
CA LEU A 237 3.61 3.34 -25.64
C LEU A 237 2.28 3.90 -25.11
N THR A 238 1.23 3.12 -25.20
CA THR A 238 -0.14 3.55 -24.85
C THR A 238 -0.60 3.02 -23.48
N THR A 239 -0.17 1.83 -23.12
CA THR A 239 -0.54 1.23 -21.82
C THR A 239 0.45 1.64 -20.75
N ARG A 240 -0.01 2.43 -19.79
CA ARG A 240 0.82 2.91 -18.69
C ARG A 240 0.19 2.54 -17.36
N MET A 241 1.00 1.97 -16.47
CA MET A 241 0.62 1.65 -15.10
C MET A 241 1.56 2.37 -14.13
N ARG A 242 0.99 3.19 -13.25
CA ARG A 242 1.75 4.04 -12.34
C ARG A 242 1.43 3.66 -10.89
N LEU A 243 2.48 3.56 -10.07
CA LEU A 243 2.36 3.47 -8.62
C LEU A 243 2.26 4.89 -8.05
N PRO A 244 1.11 5.30 -7.49
CA PRO A 244 0.92 6.69 -7.07
C PRO A 244 1.75 7.04 -5.86
N ARG A 245 2.15 8.31 -5.75
CA ARG A 245 2.63 8.85 -4.49
C ARG A 245 1.48 8.86 -3.49
N GLN A 246 1.61 8.09 -2.42
CA GLN A 246 0.61 7.99 -1.35
C GLN A 246 1.09 8.78 -0.14
N ILE A 247 0.20 9.59 0.44
CA ILE A 247 0.45 10.32 1.69
C ILE A 247 -0.63 9.90 2.66
N ARG A 248 -0.22 9.24 3.73
CA ARG A 248 -1.15 8.74 4.75
C ARG A 248 -0.68 9.16 6.14
N VAL A 249 -1.63 9.49 6.98
CA VAL A 249 -1.42 9.78 8.41
C VAL A 249 -2.19 8.77 9.24
N GLY A 250 -1.70 8.48 10.41
CA GLY A 250 -2.33 7.53 11.33
C GLY A 250 -2.19 7.97 12.78
N ALA A 251 -3.14 7.54 13.58
CA ALA A 251 -3.12 7.66 15.03
C ALA A 251 -3.49 6.31 15.64
N ALA A 252 -2.91 5.98 16.79
CA ALA A 252 -3.26 4.76 17.51
C ALA A 252 -3.23 5.00 19.02
N PHE A 253 -4.02 4.18 19.71
CA PHE A 253 -4.06 4.12 21.16
C PHE A 253 -3.75 2.70 21.64
N ASP A 254 -2.76 2.58 22.50
CA ASP A 254 -2.31 1.34 23.10
C ASP A 254 -2.87 1.22 24.51
N ALA A 255 -3.95 0.49 24.66
CA ALA A 255 -4.61 0.30 25.94
C ALA A 255 -3.80 -0.56 26.93
N GLU A 256 -2.80 -1.32 26.45
CA GLU A 256 -1.90 -2.07 27.34
C GLU A 256 -1.03 -1.11 28.16
N VAL A 257 -0.55 -0.04 27.55
CA VAL A 257 0.22 1.01 28.24
C VAL A 257 -0.65 1.80 29.20
N ALA A 258 -1.89 2.10 28.83
CA ALA A 258 -2.81 2.93 29.62
C ALA A 258 -3.48 2.17 30.78
N ALA A 259 -3.90 0.93 30.54
CA ALA A 259 -4.81 0.20 31.42
C ALA A 259 -4.45 -1.30 31.56
N ARG A 260 -3.31 -1.72 31.04
CA ARG A 260 -2.87 -3.14 31.00
C ARG A 260 -3.84 -4.08 30.27
N VAL A 261 -4.63 -3.53 29.35
CA VAL A 261 -5.51 -4.28 28.45
C VAL A 261 -4.75 -4.48 27.12
N PRO A 262 -4.49 -5.72 26.69
CA PRO A 262 -3.70 -5.98 25.49
C PRO A 262 -4.49 -5.68 24.19
N LEU A 263 -4.95 -4.44 24.06
CA LEU A 263 -5.75 -3.90 22.96
C LEU A 263 -5.06 -2.67 22.34
N THR A 264 -4.93 -2.68 21.05
CA THR A 264 -4.51 -1.50 20.27
C THR A 264 -5.62 -1.13 19.30
N VAL A 265 -5.97 0.15 19.24
CA VAL A 265 -6.92 0.70 18.25
C VAL A 265 -6.17 1.70 17.40
N ALA A 266 -6.38 1.66 16.07
CA ALA A 266 -5.70 2.53 15.12
C ALA A 266 -6.67 3.11 14.11
N LEU A 267 -6.40 4.35 13.69
CA LEU A 267 -7.13 5.09 12.65
C LEU A 267 -6.11 5.66 11.67
N ASP A 268 -6.29 5.37 10.38
CA ASP A 268 -5.48 5.93 9.30
C ASP A 268 -6.35 6.69 8.31
N ALA A 269 -5.78 7.69 7.66
CA ALA A 269 -6.45 8.44 6.60
C ALA A 269 -5.46 8.82 5.49
N ASP A 270 -5.90 8.65 4.23
CA ASP A 270 -5.21 9.24 3.08
C ASP A 270 -5.39 10.77 3.11
N VAL A 271 -4.29 11.51 3.01
CA VAL A 271 -4.29 12.97 3.03
C VAL A 271 -4.87 13.55 1.73
N ARG A 272 -4.65 12.85 0.62
CA ARG A 272 -5.13 13.25 -0.72
C ARG A 272 -5.85 12.11 -1.41
N GLU A 273 -6.60 12.43 -2.44
CA GLU A 273 -7.21 11.45 -3.33
C GLU A 273 -6.20 10.94 -4.36
N TYR A 274 -6.42 9.72 -4.81
CA TYR A 274 -5.69 9.05 -5.88
C TYR A 274 -6.68 8.63 -6.96
N ALA A 275 -6.30 8.77 -8.21
CA ALA A 275 -7.05 8.16 -9.29
C ALA A 275 -6.69 6.68 -9.38
N THR A 276 -7.69 5.81 -9.34
CA THR A 276 -7.53 4.36 -9.55
C THR A 276 -8.34 3.91 -10.76
N PRO A 277 -8.15 2.68 -11.27
CA PRO A 277 -9.00 2.13 -12.32
C PRO A 277 -10.50 2.18 -11.99
N SER A 278 -10.83 2.02 -10.71
CA SER A 278 -12.21 2.09 -10.19
C SER A 278 -12.68 3.50 -9.82
N GLY A 279 -11.94 4.54 -10.21
CA GLY A 279 -12.27 5.94 -9.94
C GLY A 279 -11.42 6.58 -8.84
N ALA A 280 -11.85 7.74 -8.34
CA ALA A 280 -11.15 8.45 -7.29
C ALA A 280 -11.19 7.66 -5.97
N ARG A 281 -10.04 7.55 -5.31
CA ARG A 281 -9.89 6.84 -4.04
C ARG A 281 -9.24 7.74 -2.99
N ARG A 282 -9.85 7.82 -1.83
CA ARG A 282 -9.31 8.39 -0.59
C ARG A 282 -9.86 7.60 0.58
N VAL A 283 -9.03 6.79 1.21
CA VAL A 283 -9.43 5.82 2.23
C VAL A 283 -9.27 6.40 3.62
N VAL A 284 -10.26 6.13 4.47
CA VAL A 284 -10.17 6.17 5.92
C VAL A 284 -10.32 4.74 6.42
N ALA A 285 -9.43 4.31 7.29
CA ALA A 285 -9.37 2.96 7.84
C ALA A 285 -9.37 3.00 9.36
N LEU A 286 -10.12 2.09 9.98
CA LEU A 286 -10.16 1.87 11.41
C LEU A 286 -9.84 0.40 11.67
N GLY A 287 -9.00 0.13 12.67
CA GLY A 287 -8.62 -1.23 13.04
C GLY A 287 -8.39 -1.38 14.53
N ALA A 288 -8.58 -2.60 15.02
CA ALA A 288 -8.26 -2.99 16.38
C ALA A 288 -7.54 -4.35 16.39
N GLU A 289 -6.61 -4.50 17.30
CA GLU A 289 -5.88 -5.74 17.57
C GLU A 289 -5.96 -6.04 19.06
N HIS A 290 -6.39 -7.25 19.41
CA HIS A 290 -6.41 -7.71 20.79
C HIS A 290 -5.67 -9.04 20.93
N TRP A 291 -4.87 -9.15 22.01
CA TRP A 291 -4.09 -10.33 22.29
C TRP A 291 -4.65 -11.10 23.50
N PHE A 292 -4.77 -12.40 23.34
CA PHE A 292 -5.23 -13.35 24.36
C PHE A 292 -4.13 -14.33 24.74
N LEU A 293 -4.36 -15.08 25.83
CA LEU A 293 -3.53 -16.19 26.27
C LEU A 293 -2.05 -15.83 26.37
N ALA A 294 -1.72 -14.76 27.08
CA ALA A 294 -0.36 -14.26 27.20
C ALA A 294 0.34 -14.06 25.84
N ARG A 295 -0.35 -13.39 24.92
CA ARG A 295 0.09 -13.09 23.54
C ARG A 295 0.30 -14.32 22.64
N ARG A 296 -0.41 -15.43 22.92
CA ARG A 296 -0.41 -16.61 22.05
C ARG A 296 -1.40 -16.51 20.90
N VAL A 297 -2.51 -15.79 21.09
CA VAL A 297 -3.53 -15.61 20.09
C VAL A 297 -3.82 -14.12 19.94
N GLY A 298 -3.63 -13.60 18.74
CA GLY A 298 -3.97 -12.23 18.35
C GLY A 298 -5.18 -12.22 17.44
N VAL A 299 -6.22 -11.45 17.77
CA VAL A 299 -7.40 -11.27 16.92
C VAL A 299 -7.45 -9.83 16.47
N ARG A 300 -7.80 -9.63 15.21
CA ARG A 300 -7.91 -8.31 14.58
C ARG A 300 -9.26 -8.17 13.92
N ALA A 301 -9.76 -6.96 13.96
CA ALA A 301 -10.92 -6.54 13.18
C ALA A 301 -10.65 -5.14 12.65
N GLY A 302 -11.16 -4.85 11.46
CA GLY A 302 -11.01 -3.54 10.87
C GLY A 302 -12.03 -3.28 9.78
N GLY A 303 -12.03 -2.05 9.33
CA GLY A 303 -12.84 -1.62 8.21
C GLY A 303 -12.20 -0.42 7.53
N ARG A 304 -12.53 -0.27 6.25
CA ARG A 304 -12.11 0.88 5.47
C ARG A 304 -13.27 1.41 4.63
N LEU A 305 -13.24 2.70 4.43
CA LEU A 305 -14.23 3.44 3.66
C LEU A 305 -13.51 4.29 2.62
N ASN A 306 -13.86 4.14 1.35
CA ASN A 306 -13.50 5.10 0.33
C ASN A 306 -14.41 6.32 0.45
N THR A 307 -13.83 7.50 0.67
CA THR A 307 -14.56 8.77 0.86
C THR A 307 -14.70 9.59 -0.42
N ARG A 308 -14.14 9.13 -1.54
CA ARG A 308 -14.21 9.79 -2.85
C ARG A 308 -14.63 8.78 -3.92
N GLY A 309 -15.24 9.27 -5.01
CA GLY A 309 -15.73 8.40 -6.08
C GLY A 309 -16.78 7.39 -5.59
N ALA A 310 -16.67 6.15 -6.04
CA ALA A 310 -17.54 5.07 -5.54
C ALA A 310 -17.30 4.82 -4.04
N ARG A 311 -18.35 4.96 -3.25
CA ARG A 311 -18.29 4.76 -1.78
C ARG A 311 -18.19 3.27 -1.45
N ALA A 312 -17.06 2.67 -1.74
CA ALA A 312 -16.76 1.29 -1.38
C ALA A 312 -16.43 1.18 0.12
N ARG A 313 -16.96 0.14 0.73
CA ARG A 313 -16.68 -0.22 2.14
C ARG A 313 -16.17 -1.64 2.17
N SER A 314 -15.16 -1.92 2.99
CA SER A 314 -14.78 -3.28 3.29
C SER A 314 -14.55 -3.48 4.78
N ALA A 315 -14.91 -4.67 5.25
CA ALA A 315 -14.63 -5.17 6.58
C ALA A 315 -13.51 -6.20 6.50
N THR A 316 -12.69 -6.27 7.54
CA THR A 316 -11.57 -7.19 7.62
C THR A 316 -11.53 -7.90 8.95
N ALA A 317 -11.02 -9.11 8.94
CA ALA A 317 -10.73 -9.89 10.13
C ALA A 317 -9.34 -10.51 10.01
N GLY A 318 -8.64 -10.66 11.12
CA GLY A 318 -7.31 -11.26 11.15
C GLY A 318 -7.09 -12.10 12.40
N LEU A 319 -6.23 -13.11 12.27
CA LEU A 319 -5.85 -14.02 13.33
C LEU A 319 -4.33 -14.21 13.31
N THR A 320 -3.73 -14.21 14.50
CA THR A 320 -2.36 -14.68 14.73
C THR A 320 -2.37 -15.80 15.75
N VAL A 321 -1.60 -16.83 15.50
CA VAL A 321 -1.37 -17.91 16.46
C VAL A 321 0.13 -18.09 16.66
N ALA A 322 0.57 -18.00 17.91
CA ALA A 322 1.94 -18.38 18.29
C ALA A 322 2.06 -19.89 18.32
N VAL A 323 2.85 -20.46 17.41
CA VAL A 323 3.12 -21.90 17.34
C VAL A 323 4.16 -22.29 18.39
N ARG A 324 5.17 -21.45 18.56
CA ARG A 324 6.24 -21.56 19.55
C ARG A 324 6.71 -20.15 19.92
N GLY A 325 7.46 -20.00 21.03
CA GLY A 325 8.01 -18.70 21.42
C GLY A 325 8.72 -18.03 20.23
N GLY A 326 8.27 -16.84 19.89
CA GLY A 326 8.80 -16.05 18.76
C GLY A 326 8.36 -16.49 17.35
N VAL A 327 7.63 -17.59 17.18
CA VAL A 327 7.14 -18.06 15.85
C VAL A 327 5.63 -17.95 15.76
N TYR A 328 5.13 -17.23 14.76
CA TYR A 328 3.72 -16.91 14.57
C TYR A 328 3.23 -17.29 13.19
N LEU A 329 1.99 -17.73 13.10
CA LEU A 329 1.23 -17.85 11.87
C LEU A 329 0.14 -16.78 11.86
N ASP A 330 0.07 -16.02 10.77
CA ASP A 330 -0.85 -14.93 10.57
C ASP A 330 -1.80 -15.23 9.41
N GLY A 331 -3.07 -14.88 9.59
CA GLY A 331 -4.08 -14.94 8.52
C GLY A 331 -5.00 -13.74 8.55
N HIS A 332 -5.52 -13.34 7.39
CA HIS A 332 -6.58 -12.33 7.30
C HIS A 332 -7.57 -12.63 6.18
N LEU A 333 -8.76 -12.04 6.33
CA LEU A 333 -9.82 -12.02 5.33
C LEU A 333 -10.31 -10.60 5.11
N VAL A 334 -10.69 -10.28 3.87
CA VAL A 334 -11.29 -9.01 3.47
C VAL A 334 -12.63 -9.29 2.80
N ARG A 335 -13.65 -8.51 3.14
CA ARG A 335 -14.95 -8.52 2.48
C ARG A 335 -15.44 -7.10 2.26
N GLY A 336 -15.69 -6.76 1.02
CA GLY A 336 -16.29 -5.49 0.61
C GLY A 336 -17.80 -5.61 0.45
N GLY A 337 -18.47 -4.46 0.48
CA GLY A 337 -19.88 -4.33 0.21
C GLY A 337 -20.20 -4.25 -1.29
N ALA A 338 -20.69 -3.10 -1.77
CA ALA A 338 -21.22 -2.90 -3.13
C ALA A 338 -20.25 -3.18 -4.28
N ALA A 339 -18.92 -3.20 -4.04
CA ALA A 339 -17.91 -3.51 -5.06
C ALA A 339 -17.45 -4.97 -5.04
N ASP A 340 -18.06 -5.80 -4.22
CA ASP A 340 -17.72 -7.23 -4.03
C ASP A 340 -16.20 -7.51 -3.91
N GLU A 341 -15.51 -6.61 -3.20
CA GLU A 341 -14.11 -6.80 -2.87
C GLU A 341 -13.96 -8.01 -1.94
N LYS A 342 -13.10 -8.93 -2.30
CA LYS A 342 -12.76 -10.10 -1.48
C LYS A 342 -11.26 -10.30 -1.47
N GLY A 343 -10.75 -10.77 -0.35
CA GLY A 343 -9.33 -11.02 -0.22
C GLY A 343 -8.99 -11.89 0.97
N TRP A 344 -7.79 -12.42 0.92
CA TRP A 344 -7.20 -13.21 1.98
C TRP A 344 -5.67 -13.09 1.95
N GLY A 345 -5.06 -13.43 3.04
CA GLY A 345 -3.61 -13.58 3.10
C GLY A 345 -3.20 -14.48 4.25
N LEU A 346 -2.05 -15.11 4.04
CA LEU A 346 -1.39 -15.98 5.01
C LEU A 346 0.07 -15.57 5.15
N GLY A 347 0.60 -15.69 6.35
CA GLY A 347 2.00 -15.38 6.63
C GLY A 347 2.57 -16.19 7.77
N ALA A 348 3.88 -16.30 7.76
CA ALA A 348 4.67 -16.84 8.86
C ALA A 348 5.67 -15.76 9.32
N ARG A 349 5.77 -15.58 10.62
CA ARG A 349 6.60 -14.55 11.23
C ARG A 349 7.45 -15.12 12.36
N VAL A 350 8.70 -14.69 12.41
CA VAL A 350 9.63 -14.95 13.51
C VAL A 350 10.01 -13.60 14.11
N SER A 351 9.82 -13.44 15.43
CA SER A 351 10.00 -12.15 16.11
C SER A 351 10.62 -12.35 17.49
N TYR A 352 11.74 -11.65 17.76
CA TYR A 352 12.51 -11.71 19.01
C TYR A 352 12.88 -10.32 19.52
#